data_e65f55b4e943b10dd25fbd1b4d4927a5
#
_entry.id   e65f55b4e943b10dd25fbd1b4d4927a5
#
_cell.length_a   1.000
_cell.length_b   1.000
_cell.length_c   1.000
_cell.angle_alpha   90.00
_cell.angle_beta   90.00
_cell.angle_gamma   90.00
#
_symmetry.space_group_name_H-M   'P 1'
#
loop_
_entity.id
_entity.type
_entity.pdbx_description
1 polymer ?
#
loop_
_entity_poly.entity_id
_entity_poly.type
_entity_poly.pdbx_seq_one_letter_code
_entity_poly.pdbx_strand_id
1 'polypeptide(L)'
;MKVIGHIRTDFPSKFGIPRQSGLIDGLKGKIILEPEYRNPQVYKGIEEFSHIWLLWEFSEAKKEHWSATVKPPRLGGKKRMGVFATRAPFRPNNIGLSCVKLDRVEQDEKDGPVLWVAGVDLLDGTPFMTASLIFH
;
A
#
# COMPACT_ATOMS: atom_id res chain seq x y z
N MET A 1 14.12 -6.68 3.31
CA MET A 1 12.87 -7.01 4.05
C MET A 1 12.11 -8.09 3.31
N LYS A 2 11.45 -8.95 4.04
CA LYS A 2 10.64 -9.99 3.41
C LYS A 2 9.28 -9.44 2.98
N VAL A 3 8.84 -9.87 1.81
CA VAL A 3 7.48 -9.60 1.35
C VAL A 3 6.53 -10.55 2.08
N ILE A 4 5.52 -10.00 2.73
CA ILE A 4 4.54 -10.83 3.45
C ILE A 4 3.24 -11.00 2.69
N GLY A 5 3.00 -10.23 1.65
CA GLY A 5 1.80 -10.35 0.86
C GLY A 5 1.80 -9.37 -0.31
N HIS A 6 0.70 -9.39 -1.04
CA HIS A 6 0.49 -8.54 -2.19
C HIS A 6 -0.89 -7.92 -2.15
N ILE A 7 -1.01 -6.74 -2.74
CA ILE A 7 -2.29 -6.08 -2.91
C ILE A 7 -2.83 -6.37 -4.30
N ARG A 8 -4.12 -6.69 -4.38
CA ARG A 8 -4.84 -6.80 -5.65
C ARG A 8 -5.79 -5.63 -5.76
N THR A 9 -5.63 -4.83 -6.80
CA THR A 9 -6.46 -3.67 -7.08
C THR A 9 -6.84 -3.65 -8.55
N ASP A 10 -7.67 -2.66 -8.92
CA ASP A 10 -8.05 -2.46 -10.32
C ASP A 10 -7.07 -1.55 -11.07
N PHE A 11 -5.95 -1.19 -10.45
CA PHE A 11 -4.96 -0.30 -11.06
C PHE A 11 -3.79 -1.11 -11.65
N PRO A 12 -3.85 -1.47 -12.94
CA PRO A 12 -2.78 -2.25 -13.57
C PRO A 12 -1.50 -1.44 -13.82
N SER A 13 -1.59 -0.11 -13.81
CA SER A 13 -0.44 0.77 -14.01
C SER A 13 -0.54 1.97 -13.07
N LYS A 14 0.56 2.74 -12.98
CA LYS A 14 0.57 3.94 -12.12
C LYS A 14 -0.33 5.07 -12.64
N PHE A 15 -0.80 4.99 -13.88
CA PHE A 15 -1.67 6.01 -14.44
C PHE A 15 -3.10 5.81 -13.92
N GLY A 16 -3.72 6.87 -13.49
CA GLY A 16 -5.07 6.82 -12.93
C GLY A 16 -5.14 6.49 -11.45
N ILE A 17 -4.00 6.19 -10.80
CA ILE A 17 -3.97 5.95 -9.36
C ILE A 17 -4.11 7.27 -8.60
N PRO A 18 -4.94 7.34 -7.56
CA PRO A 18 -4.98 8.53 -6.70
C PRO A 18 -3.63 8.76 -6.06
N ARG A 19 -3.29 10.01 -5.81
CA ARG A 19 -1.97 10.37 -5.31
C ARG A 19 -1.77 10.14 -3.82
N GLN A 20 -2.85 9.89 -3.11
CA GLN A 20 -2.81 9.55 -1.68
C GLN A 20 -3.88 8.54 -1.38
N SER A 21 -3.57 7.60 -0.49
CA SER A 21 -4.56 6.64 0.00
C SER A 21 -5.68 7.39 0.74
N GLY A 22 -6.88 6.90 0.63
CA GLY A 22 -8.02 7.48 1.30
C GLY A 22 -8.65 8.68 0.60
N LEU A 23 -8.08 9.17 -0.50
CA LEU A 23 -8.67 10.28 -1.25
C LEU A 23 -9.99 9.90 -1.90
N ILE A 24 -10.15 8.64 -2.28
CA ILE A 24 -11.37 8.12 -2.87
C ILE A 24 -11.77 6.87 -2.09
N ASP A 25 -12.78 7.02 -1.24
CA ASP A 25 -13.23 5.94 -0.36
C ASP A 25 -13.76 4.71 -1.08
N GLY A 26 -14.25 4.91 -2.31
CA GLY A 26 -14.80 3.81 -3.08
C GLY A 26 -13.77 2.88 -3.71
N LEU A 27 -12.50 3.26 -3.73
CA LEU A 27 -11.46 2.43 -4.31
C LEU A 27 -11.15 1.26 -3.40
N LYS A 28 -11.32 0.05 -3.92
CA LYS A 28 -11.22 -1.18 -3.14
C LYS A 28 -10.07 -2.04 -3.61
N GLY A 29 -9.56 -2.84 -2.69
CA GLY A 29 -8.54 -3.83 -2.98
C GLY A 29 -8.62 -4.99 -2.03
N LYS A 30 -7.80 -5.99 -2.31
CA LYS A 30 -7.66 -7.17 -1.46
C LYS A 30 -6.21 -7.31 -1.06
N ILE A 31 -5.98 -7.66 0.20
CA ILE A 31 -4.66 -8.03 0.68
C ILE A 31 -4.60 -9.54 0.74
N ILE A 32 -3.65 -10.13 0.02
CA ILE A 32 -3.43 -11.58 -0.03
C ILE A 32 -2.07 -11.85 0.56
N LEU A 33 -2.05 -12.62 1.64
CA LEU A 33 -0.82 -12.98 2.33
C LEU A 33 -0.07 -14.10 1.59
N GLU A 34 1.25 -14.08 1.71
CA GLU A 34 2.06 -15.21 1.27
C GLU A 34 1.70 -16.45 2.09
N PRO A 35 1.79 -17.65 1.49
CA PRO A 35 1.32 -18.87 2.16
C PRO A 35 1.85 -19.08 3.58
N GLU A 36 3.13 -18.75 3.83
CA GLU A 36 3.70 -18.97 5.16
C GLU A 36 3.11 -18.06 6.24
N TYR A 37 2.39 -16.99 5.85
CA TYR A 37 1.79 -16.05 6.79
C TYR A 37 0.28 -16.16 6.89
N ARG A 38 -0.30 -17.24 6.39
CA ARG A 38 -1.75 -17.44 6.41
C ARG A 38 -2.27 -18.09 7.70
N ASN A 39 -1.38 -18.26 8.68
CA ASN A 39 -1.76 -18.78 9.99
C ASN A 39 -2.72 -17.78 10.67
N PRO A 40 -3.88 -18.24 11.16
CA PRO A 40 -4.86 -17.36 11.82
C PRO A 40 -4.31 -16.55 12.98
N GLN A 41 -3.24 -17.03 13.63
CA GLN A 41 -2.63 -16.29 14.75
C GLN A 41 -2.00 -14.96 14.29
N VAL A 42 -1.59 -14.89 13.02
CA VAL A 42 -0.91 -13.70 12.48
C VAL A 42 -1.85 -12.50 12.40
N TYR A 43 -3.12 -12.73 12.10
CA TYR A 43 -4.10 -11.65 11.94
C TYR A 43 -5.21 -11.68 12.99
N LYS A 44 -5.03 -12.43 14.06
CA LYS A 44 -6.01 -12.50 15.16
C LYS A 44 -6.24 -11.12 15.74
N GLY A 45 -7.51 -10.71 15.83
CA GLY A 45 -7.88 -9.41 16.37
C GLY A 45 -7.84 -8.25 15.38
N ILE A 46 -7.41 -8.48 14.15
CA ILE A 46 -7.29 -7.39 13.18
C ILE A 46 -8.65 -6.76 12.84
N GLU A 47 -9.73 -7.54 12.90
CA GLU A 47 -11.07 -7.04 12.59
C GLU A 47 -11.63 -6.07 13.63
N GLU A 48 -10.97 -5.92 14.77
CA GLU A 48 -11.35 -4.96 15.81
C GLU A 48 -10.90 -3.55 15.48
N PHE A 49 -10.15 -3.37 14.40
CA PHE A 49 -9.61 -2.09 14.01
C PHE A 49 -10.24 -1.60 12.71
N SER A 50 -10.35 -0.30 12.57
CA SER A 50 -10.97 0.31 11.39
C SER A 50 -9.99 0.48 10.23
N HIS A 51 -8.72 0.69 10.54
CA HIS A 51 -7.70 0.99 9.54
C HIS A 51 -6.43 0.23 9.81
N ILE A 52 -5.66 -0.01 8.75
CA ILE A 52 -4.33 -0.61 8.85
C ILE A 52 -3.33 0.22 8.07
N TRP A 53 -2.11 0.29 8.62
CA TRP A 53 -0.96 0.82 7.92
C TRP A 53 -0.34 -0.29 7.10
N LEU A 54 0.02 0.01 5.85
CA LEU A 54 0.77 -0.90 5.00
C LEU A 54 2.12 -0.28 4.68
N LEU A 55 3.17 -1.02 4.92
CA LEU A 55 4.51 -0.67 4.48
C LEU A 55 4.80 -1.48 3.23
N TRP A 56 5.03 -0.79 2.13
CA TRP A 56 5.13 -1.44 0.83
C TRP A 56 6.30 -0.90 0.02
N GLU A 57 6.64 -1.59 -1.05
CA GLU A 57 7.73 -1.23 -1.93
C GLU A 57 7.18 -0.72 -3.25
N PHE A 58 7.77 0.34 -3.78
CA PHE A 58 7.37 0.88 -5.08
C PHE A 58 7.77 -0.10 -6.18
N SER A 59 6.81 -0.85 -6.69
CA SER A 59 7.09 -1.94 -7.64
C SER A 59 7.54 -1.47 -9.01
N GLU A 60 7.15 -0.26 -9.42
CA GLU A 60 7.55 0.30 -10.72
C GLU A 60 8.62 1.38 -10.62
N ALA A 61 9.09 1.67 -9.41
CA ALA A 61 10.07 2.72 -9.19
C ALA A 61 11.37 2.17 -8.63
N LYS A 62 11.79 1.01 -9.13
CA LYS A 62 13.10 0.46 -8.78
C LYS A 62 14.16 1.36 -9.34
N LYS A 63 14.68 2.23 -8.52
CA LYS A 63 15.69 3.18 -8.90
C LYS A 63 17.01 2.81 -8.27
N GLU A 64 18.03 2.75 -9.09
CA GLU A 64 19.39 2.67 -8.60
C GLU A 64 19.82 4.02 -8.03
N HIS A 65 19.13 5.07 -8.47
CA HIS A 65 19.47 6.44 -8.08
C HIS A 65 18.29 7.13 -7.43
N TRP A 66 18.56 7.79 -6.34
CA TRP A 66 17.60 8.65 -5.69
C TRP A 66 17.79 10.10 -6.17
N SER A 67 16.78 10.93 -5.96
CA SER A 67 16.83 12.36 -6.31
C SER A 67 16.64 13.21 -5.07
N ALA A 68 17.51 14.18 -4.89
CA ALA A 68 17.42 15.09 -3.74
C ALA A 68 16.16 15.94 -3.80
N THR A 69 15.73 16.32 -5.00
CA THR A 69 14.53 17.13 -5.19
C THR A 69 13.64 16.51 -6.25
N VAL A 70 12.34 16.75 -6.13
CA VAL A 70 11.33 16.29 -7.07
C VAL A 70 10.31 17.40 -7.30
N LYS A 71 9.50 17.25 -8.37
CA LYS A 71 8.39 18.17 -8.66
C LYS A 71 7.07 17.45 -8.41
N PRO A 72 6.49 17.55 -7.19
CA PRO A 72 5.27 16.82 -6.88
C PRO A 72 4.11 17.28 -7.76
N PRO A 73 3.35 16.35 -8.37
CA PRO A 73 2.21 16.72 -9.21
C PRO A 73 1.14 17.51 -8.45
N ARG A 74 0.97 17.27 -7.15
CA ARG A 74 0.00 17.99 -6.33
C ARG A 74 0.29 19.48 -6.22
N LEU A 75 1.53 19.88 -6.46
CA LEU A 75 1.93 21.28 -6.50
C LEU A 75 2.01 21.81 -7.94
N GLY A 76 1.31 21.14 -8.87
CA GLY A 76 1.31 21.53 -10.27
C GLY A 76 2.53 21.10 -11.05
N GLY A 77 3.44 20.34 -10.47
CA GLY A 77 4.65 19.87 -11.13
C GLY A 77 5.64 20.99 -11.45
N LYS A 78 5.44 22.17 -10.92
CA LYS A 78 6.29 23.33 -11.25
C LYS A 78 7.28 23.70 -10.14
N LYS A 79 6.95 23.35 -8.91
CA LYS A 79 7.79 23.69 -7.76
C LYS A 79 8.59 22.46 -7.35
N ARG A 80 9.92 22.63 -7.24
CA ARG A 80 10.77 21.56 -6.73
C ARG A 80 10.76 21.54 -5.21
N MET A 81 10.66 20.34 -4.65
CA MET A 81 10.67 20.12 -3.22
C MET A 81 11.74 19.10 -2.89
N GLY A 82 12.30 19.17 -1.68
CA GLY A 82 13.17 18.12 -1.19
C GLY A 82 12.41 16.79 -1.14
N VAL A 83 13.08 15.70 -1.49
CA VAL A 83 12.42 14.39 -1.57
C VAL A 83 11.83 13.98 -0.23
N PHE A 84 12.45 14.35 0.88
CA PHE A 84 11.93 14.03 2.21
C PHE A 84 10.70 14.87 2.61
N ALA A 85 10.42 15.91 1.86
CA ALA A 85 9.19 16.70 2.05
C ALA A 85 8.04 16.20 1.19
N THR A 86 8.19 15.06 0.53
CA THR A 86 7.22 14.48 -0.38
C THR A 86 7.05 12.99 -0.12
N ARG A 87 6.11 12.39 -0.84
CA ARG A 87 5.93 10.94 -0.85
C ARG A 87 6.41 10.31 -2.16
N ALA A 88 7.25 11.04 -2.90
CA ALA A 88 7.77 10.56 -4.18
C ALA A 88 8.63 9.30 -4.01
N PRO A 89 8.64 8.40 -5.01
CA PRO A 89 9.38 7.14 -4.92
C PRO A 89 10.89 7.27 -5.11
N PHE A 90 11.37 8.44 -5.52
CA PHE A 90 12.79 8.65 -5.86
C PHE A 90 13.64 8.94 -4.63
N ARG A 91 13.41 8.18 -3.58
CA ARG A 91 14.11 8.31 -2.31
C ARG A 91 15.14 7.20 -2.16
N PRO A 92 16.09 7.34 -1.20
CA PRO A 92 17.13 6.32 -1.02
C PRO A 92 16.59 4.90 -0.84
N ASN A 93 15.47 4.78 -0.12
CA ASN A 93 14.75 3.50 0.01
C ASN A 93 13.36 3.68 -0.58
N ASN A 94 13.00 2.83 -1.52
CA ASN A 94 11.73 2.92 -2.25
C ASN A 94 10.59 2.32 -1.45
N ILE A 95 10.40 2.82 -0.24
CA ILE A 95 9.38 2.32 0.68
C ILE A 95 8.24 3.33 0.77
N GLY A 96 7.03 2.84 0.64
CA GLY A 96 5.82 3.63 0.80
C GLY A 96 5.07 3.24 2.05
N LEU A 97 4.25 4.15 2.53
CA LEU A 97 3.39 3.96 3.69
C LEU A 97 1.98 4.38 3.32
N SER A 98 1.03 3.49 3.50
CA SER A 98 -0.37 3.79 3.20
C SER A 98 -1.26 3.37 4.36
N CYS A 99 -2.29 4.18 4.58
CA CYS A 99 -3.34 3.88 5.54
C CYS A 99 -4.58 3.50 4.75
N VAL A 100 -5.07 2.29 4.95
CA VAL A 100 -6.26 1.81 4.25
C VAL A 100 -7.33 1.41 5.25
N LYS A 101 -8.59 1.58 4.86
CA LYS A 101 -9.71 1.17 5.69
C LYS A 101 -9.90 -0.33 5.55
N LEU A 102 -9.98 -1.03 6.68
CA LEU A 102 -10.29 -2.45 6.69
C LEU A 102 -11.80 -2.63 6.63
N ASP A 103 -12.26 -3.33 5.60
CA ASP A 103 -13.68 -3.62 5.43
C ASP A 103 -14.04 -4.92 6.13
N ARG A 104 -13.39 -6.02 5.75
CA ARG A 104 -13.65 -7.33 6.33
C ARG A 104 -12.52 -8.30 6.01
N VAL A 105 -12.51 -9.42 6.72
CA VAL A 105 -11.63 -10.56 6.41
C VAL A 105 -12.52 -11.72 5.96
N GLU A 106 -12.21 -12.29 4.81
CA GLU A 106 -12.90 -13.46 4.28
C GLU A 106 -11.92 -14.61 4.09
N GLN A 107 -12.38 -15.82 4.32
CA GLN A 107 -11.60 -17.01 4.02
C GLN A 107 -11.87 -17.43 2.59
N ASP A 108 -10.80 -17.55 1.80
CA ASP A 108 -10.86 -17.98 0.42
C ASP A 108 -10.20 -19.34 0.29
N GLU A 109 -10.79 -20.24 -0.52
CA GLU A 109 -10.25 -21.59 -0.67
C GLU A 109 -8.83 -21.60 -1.25
N LYS A 110 -8.55 -20.68 -2.16
CA LYS A 110 -7.27 -20.60 -2.84
C LYS A 110 -6.27 -19.73 -2.09
N ASP A 111 -6.71 -18.56 -1.64
CA ASP A 111 -5.81 -17.52 -1.12
C ASP A 111 -5.77 -17.46 0.41
N GLY A 112 -6.56 -18.29 1.09
CA GLY A 112 -6.63 -18.27 2.55
C GLY A 112 -7.34 -17.02 3.06
N PRO A 113 -6.82 -16.35 4.08
CA PRO A 113 -7.44 -15.11 4.55
C PRO A 113 -7.22 -14.00 3.54
N VAL A 114 -8.31 -13.35 3.15
CA VAL A 114 -8.29 -12.19 2.26
C VAL A 114 -8.80 -10.99 3.04
N LEU A 115 -7.99 -9.96 3.16
CA LEU A 115 -8.38 -8.72 3.83
C LEU A 115 -8.90 -7.75 2.78
N TRP A 116 -10.20 -7.45 2.85
CA TRP A 116 -10.80 -6.47 1.96
C TRP A 116 -10.61 -5.07 2.52
N VAL A 117 -10.06 -4.18 1.69
CA VAL A 117 -9.70 -2.82 2.10
C VAL A 117 -10.24 -1.79 1.13
N ALA A 118 -10.34 -0.55 1.61
CA ALA A 118 -10.79 0.58 0.81
C ALA A 118 -9.84 1.76 0.98
N GLY A 119 -9.90 2.70 0.04
CA GLY A 119 -8.99 3.84 0.04
C GLY A 119 -7.60 3.49 -0.46
N VAL A 120 -7.53 2.50 -1.36
CA VAL A 120 -6.24 1.97 -1.85
C VAL A 120 -5.77 2.78 -3.04
N ASP A 121 -4.52 3.21 -2.99
CA ASP A 121 -3.86 3.96 -4.07
C ASP A 121 -2.67 3.22 -4.65
N LEU A 122 -2.68 1.90 -4.56
CA LEU A 122 -1.55 1.07 -4.96
C LEU A 122 -1.82 0.31 -6.26
N LEU A 123 -0.76 0.04 -7.00
CA LEU A 123 -0.84 -0.79 -8.19
C LEU A 123 -1.19 -2.22 -7.85
N ASP A 124 -1.92 -2.88 -8.75
CA ASP A 124 -2.20 -4.30 -8.62
C ASP A 124 -0.89 -5.07 -8.54
N GLY A 125 -0.81 -5.99 -7.60
CA GLY A 125 0.37 -6.81 -7.39
C GLY A 125 1.45 -6.19 -6.53
N THR A 126 1.26 -4.97 -6.00
CA THR A 126 2.27 -4.32 -5.15
C THR A 126 2.58 -5.16 -3.93
N PRO A 127 3.86 -5.49 -3.69
CA PRO A 127 4.26 -6.24 -2.50
C PRO A 127 4.28 -5.34 -1.27
N PHE A 128 3.93 -5.91 -0.12
CA PHE A 128 4.06 -5.18 1.13
C PHE A 128 4.83 -6.01 2.15
N MET A 129 5.51 -5.32 3.08
CA MET A 129 6.41 -5.95 4.02
C MET A 129 5.83 -6.06 5.42
N THR A 130 4.86 -5.24 5.75
CA THR A 130 4.19 -5.34 7.04
C THR A 130 2.85 -4.64 7.01
N ALA A 131 1.97 -5.09 7.89
CA ALA A 131 0.70 -4.45 8.16
C ALA A 131 0.62 -4.19 9.65
N SER A 132 0.13 -3.04 10.03
CA SER A 132 0.00 -2.67 11.43
C SER A 132 -1.28 -1.87 11.63
N LEU A 133 -1.76 -1.87 12.86
CA LEU A 133 -3.06 -1.32 13.21
C LEU A 133 -2.95 0.13 13.65
N ILE A 134 -4.01 0.89 13.44
CA ILE A 134 -4.02 2.31 13.83
C ILE A 134 -5.19 2.65 14.74
N PHE A 135 -6.41 2.30 14.35
CA PHE A 135 -7.61 2.76 15.05
C PHE A 135 -8.60 1.64 15.29
N HIS A 136 -9.39 1.87 16.30
CA HIS A 136 -10.59 1.07 16.56
C HIS A 136 -11.77 1.60 15.76
#